data_652777f389b4630864d7b9ebba032136
#
_entry.id   652777f389b4630864d7b9ebba032136
#
_cell.length_a   1.000
_cell.length_b   1.000
_cell.length_c   1.000
_cell.angle_alpha   90.00
_cell.angle_beta   90.00
_cell.angle_gamma   90.00
#
_symmetry.space_group_name_H-M   'P 1'
#
loop_
_entity.id
_entity.type
_entity.pdbx_description
1 polymer ?
#
loop_
_entity_poly.entity_id
_entity_poly.type
_entity_poly.pdbx_seq_one_letter_code
_entity_poly.pdbx_strand_id
1 'polypeptide(L)'
;QIASFINGEVVGNENAEVYTFAKIEEGTPGALSFLANPKYTDYIYSTKSSVVLVNRDFEPNGEIEATLIKVDNAYQSLATLRMMYEASKPKKQGISSLASIAPTAKIGNNCYIAPFAVIGDGCEIGDNCYIHNGVSVGDGVRIGNNCIIYANVSVYNDCRIGNNCILHSGCVIGADGFGFAPTADGYEKI
;
A
#
# COMPACT_ATOMS: atom_id res chain seq x y z
N GLN A 1 -5.49 0.83 23.88
CA GLN A 1 -6.04 1.31 22.58
C GLN A 1 -5.86 0.28 21.47
N ILE A 2 -4.62 -0.16 21.15
CA ILE A 2 -4.36 -1.15 20.08
C ILE A 2 -5.13 -2.46 20.37
N ALA A 3 -4.99 -3.02 21.57
CA ALA A 3 -5.66 -4.27 21.93
C ALA A 3 -7.18 -4.18 21.76
N SER A 4 -7.80 -3.09 22.23
CA SER A 4 -9.25 -2.89 22.08
C SER A 4 -9.67 -2.83 20.61
N PHE A 5 -8.84 -2.26 19.72
CA PHE A 5 -9.14 -2.15 18.30
C PHE A 5 -9.15 -3.51 17.58
N ILE A 6 -8.28 -4.44 18.01
CA ILE A 6 -8.17 -5.77 17.41
C ILE A 6 -8.80 -6.88 18.26
N ASN A 7 -9.65 -6.54 19.24
CA ASN A 7 -10.29 -7.46 20.19
C ASN A 7 -9.27 -8.38 20.89
N GLY A 8 -8.11 -7.82 21.25
CA GLY A 8 -7.02 -8.54 21.88
C GLY A 8 -7.06 -8.44 23.41
N GLU A 9 -6.58 -9.49 24.06
CA GLU A 9 -6.34 -9.54 25.51
C GLU A 9 -4.89 -9.18 25.81
N VAL A 10 -4.65 -8.24 26.73
CA VAL A 10 -3.32 -7.79 27.10
C VAL A 10 -2.81 -8.66 28.27
N VAL A 11 -1.61 -9.20 28.12
CA VAL A 11 -0.87 -9.90 29.15
C VAL A 11 0.48 -9.21 29.35
N GLY A 12 0.66 -8.57 30.51
CA GLY A 12 1.84 -7.77 30.84
C GLY A 12 1.51 -6.30 31.11
N ASN A 13 2.35 -5.39 30.59
CA ASN A 13 2.20 -3.95 30.82
C ASN A 13 1.13 -3.32 29.91
N GLU A 14 -0.03 -3.01 30.44
CA GLU A 14 -1.14 -2.37 29.70
C GLU A 14 -0.78 -0.97 29.16
N ASN A 15 0.25 -0.32 29.71
CA ASN A 15 0.70 1.00 29.32
C ASN A 15 1.91 0.93 28.35
N ALA A 16 2.24 -0.25 27.83
CA ALA A 16 3.31 -0.36 26.84
C ALA A 16 2.99 0.47 25.58
N GLU A 17 3.91 1.35 25.22
CA GLU A 17 3.77 2.20 24.05
C GLU A 17 4.45 1.57 22.82
N VAL A 18 3.80 1.75 21.66
CA VAL A 18 4.34 1.32 20.37
C VAL A 18 4.21 2.43 19.34
N TYR A 19 5.25 2.61 18.55
CA TYR A 19 5.31 3.62 17.48
C TYR A 19 5.92 3.09 16.17
N THR A 20 6.34 1.81 16.16
CA THR A 20 6.90 1.17 14.96
C THR A 20 6.55 -0.31 14.91
N PHE A 21 6.79 -0.93 13.76
CA PHE A 21 6.68 -2.39 13.57
C PHE A 21 8.07 -2.96 13.32
N ALA A 22 8.35 -4.14 13.87
CA ALA A 22 9.57 -4.88 13.63
C ALA A 22 9.30 -6.38 13.48
N LYS A 23 10.20 -7.09 12.81
CA LYS A 23 10.21 -8.54 12.89
C LYS A 23 10.59 -8.95 14.32
N ILE A 24 10.11 -10.12 14.76
CA ILE A 24 10.30 -10.55 16.14
C ILE A 24 11.79 -10.74 16.48
N GLU A 25 12.58 -11.20 15.52
CA GLU A 25 14.03 -11.37 15.65
C GLU A 25 14.83 -10.06 15.67
N GLU A 26 14.24 -8.98 15.17
CA GLU A 26 14.84 -7.65 15.05
C GLU A 26 14.14 -6.62 15.96
N GLY A 27 13.43 -7.11 16.98
CA GLY A 27 12.63 -6.28 17.87
C GLY A 27 13.44 -5.24 18.63
N THR A 28 12.91 -4.04 18.73
CA THR A 28 13.49 -2.91 19.48
C THR A 28 12.47 -2.32 20.44
N PRO A 29 12.88 -1.59 21.47
CA PRO A 29 11.95 -0.87 22.34
C PRO A 29 11.03 0.06 21.54
N GLY A 30 9.73 0.05 21.85
CA GLY A 30 8.70 0.77 21.11
C GLY A 30 8.23 0.08 19.83
N ALA A 31 8.73 -1.12 19.51
CA ALA A 31 8.24 -1.88 18.39
C ALA A 31 7.07 -2.80 18.77
N LEU A 32 6.16 -2.98 17.82
CA LEU A 32 5.17 -4.05 17.80
C LEU A 32 5.65 -5.13 16.84
N SER A 33 5.80 -6.35 17.36
CA SER A 33 6.10 -7.56 16.59
C SER A 33 4.92 -8.54 16.62
N PHE A 34 5.04 -9.64 15.91
CA PHE A 34 4.03 -10.70 15.93
C PHE A 34 4.67 -12.08 15.84
N LEU A 35 4.02 -13.07 16.41
CA LEU A 35 4.36 -14.48 16.33
C LEU A 35 3.11 -15.25 15.86
N ALA A 36 3.14 -15.71 14.62
CA ALA A 36 2.09 -16.57 14.06
C ALA A 36 2.66 -17.90 13.54
N ASN A 37 3.96 -17.94 13.24
CA ASN A 37 4.62 -19.14 12.75
C ASN A 37 5.48 -19.75 13.87
N PRO A 38 5.24 -21.03 14.25
CA PRO A 38 5.97 -21.72 15.32
C PRO A 38 7.50 -21.74 15.14
N LYS A 39 7.99 -21.66 13.91
CA LYS A 39 9.43 -21.59 13.61
C LYS A 39 10.15 -20.42 14.31
N TYR A 40 9.41 -19.36 14.63
CA TYR A 40 9.96 -18.15 15.26
C TYR A 40 9.67 -18.07 16.76
N THR A 41 9.16 -19.13 17.37
CA THR A 41 8.76 -19.15 18.79
C THR A 41 9.93 -18.80 19.72
N ASP A 42 11.12 -19.26 19.45
CA ASP A 42 12.29 -19.02 20.32
C ASP A 42 12.64 -17.53 20.44
N TYR A 43 12.33 -16.76 19.41
CA TYR A 43 12.61 -15.31 19.42
C TYR A 43 11.73 -14.52 20.39
N ILE A 44 10.58 -15.06 20.84
CA ILE A 44 9.71 -14.35 21.77
C ILE A 44 10.38 -14.14 23.14
N TYR A 45 11.30 -15.01 23.50
CA TYR A 45 12.04 -14.95 24.77
C TYR A 45 13.25 -14.02 24.73
N SER A 46 13.67 -13.60 23.55
CA SER A 46 14.86 -12.75 23.35
C SER A 46 14.57 -11.41 22.69
N THR A 47 13.38 -11.25 22.09
CA THR A 47 13.01 -10.00 21.42
C THR A 47 13.02 -8.82 22.38
N LYS A 48 13.42 -7.66 21.87
CA LYS A 48 13.35 -6.37 22.59
C LYS A 48 12.12 -5.53 22.17
N SER A 49 11.19 -6.13 21.41
CA SER A 49 9.91 -5.47 21.10
C SER A 49 9.12 -5.20 22.37
N SER A 50 8.52 -4.02 22.47
CA SER A 50 7.67 -3.67 23.62
C SER A 50 6.38 -4.49 23.66
N VAL A 51 5.84 -4.83 22.48
CA VAL A 51 4.58 -5.58 22.34
C VAL A 51 4.72 -6.67 21.29
N VAL A 52 4.19 -7.87 21.56
CA VAL A 52 4.13 -8.96 20.58
C VAL A 52 2.69 -9.45 20.45
N LEU A 53 2.16 -9.47 19.22
CA LEU A 53 0.89 -10.12 18.91
C LEU A 53 1.09 -11.64 18.86
N VAL A 54 0.26 -12.39 19.56
CA VAL A 54 0.26 -13.85 19.56
C VAL A 54 -1.15 -14.38 19.38
N ASN A 55 -1.29 -15.60 18.89
CA ASN A 55 -2.58 -16.28 18.89
C ASN A 55 -3.05 -16.59 20.33
N ARG A 56 -4.36 -16.68 20.56
CA ARG A 56 -4.93 -16.96 21.91
C ARG A 56 -4.44 -18.26 22.52
N ASP A 57 -4.16 -19.26 21.69
CA ASP A 57 -3.69 -20.58 22.08
C ASP A 57 -2.19 -20.63 22.39
N PHE A 58 -1.49 -19.53 22.22
CA PHE A 58 -0.07 -19.46 22.56
C PHE A 58 0.14 -19.54 24.08
N GLU A 59 0.85 -20.57 24.52
CA GLU A 59 1.27 -20.78 25.91
C GLU A 59 2.81 -20.69 26.00
N PRO A 60 3.32 -19.74 26.80
CA PRO A 60 4.76 -19.57 26.93
C PRO A 60 5.39 -20.70 27.75
N ASN A 61 6.54 -21.16 27.34
CA ASN A 61 7.36 -22.16 28.09
C ASN A 61 8.42 -21.51 28.99
N GLY A 62 8.42 -20.18 29.10
CA GLY A 62 9.40 -19.41 29.88
C GLY A 62 8.95 -17.97 30.09
N GLU A 63 9.80 -17.20 30.75
CA GLU A 63 9.55 -15.79 31.03
C GLU A 63 9.68 -14.95 29.74
N ILE A 64 8.74 -14.00 29.55
CA ILE A 64 8.70 -13.09 28.40
C ILE A 64 8.74 -11.66 28.93
N GLU A 65 9.73 -10.86 28.48
CA GLU A 65 9.85 -9.44 28.84
C GLU A 65 8.80 -8.57 28.12
N ALA A 66 8.45 -8.93 26.89
CA ALA A 66 7.50 -8.16 26.08
C ALA A 66 6.06 -8.30 26.59
N THR A 67 5.27 -7.26 26.42
CA THR A 67 3.82 -7.35 26.61
C THR A 67 3.20 -8.14 25.47
N LEU A 68 2.37 -9.13 25.80
CA LEU A 68 1.64 -9.89 24.79
C LEU A 68 0.25 -9.30 24.56
N ILE A 69 -0.18 -9.31 23.30
CA ILE A 69 -1.59 -9.13 22.95
C ILE A 69 -2.06 -10.43 22.29
N LYS A 70 -2.88 -11.19 23.02
CA LYS A 70 -3.49 -12.44 22.57
C LYS A 70 -4.70 -12.13 21.70
N VAL A 71 -4.69 -12.59 20.43
CA VAL A 71 -5.74 -12.38 19.43
C VAL A 71 -6.13 -13.69 18.76
N ASP A 72 -7.28 -13.72 18.09
CA ASP A 72 -7.74 -14.93 17.39
C ASP A 72 -6.82 -15.30 16.21
N ASN A 73 -6.26 -14.30 15.53
CA ASN A 73 -5.30 -14.48 14.45
C ASN A 73 -4.28 -13.34 14.42
N ALA A 74 -3.06 -13.62 14.88
CA ALA A 74 -1.99 -12.62 14.99
C ALA A 74 -1.58 -12.04 13.62
N TYR A 75 -1.63 -12.85 12.55
CA TYR A 75 -1.30 -12.40 11.21
C TYR A 75 -2.33 -11.41 10.65
N GLN A 76 -3.62 -11.74 10.81
CA GLN A 76 -4.71 -10.86 10.37
C GLN A 76 -4.75 -9.58 11.19
N SER A 77 -4.53 -9.66 12.50
CA SER A 77 -4.47 -8.50 13.39
C SER A 77 -3.33 -7.56 13.03
N LEU A 78 -2.15 -8.10 12.68
CA LEU A 78 -1.04 -7.30 12.18
C LEU A 78 -1.41 -6.57 10.89
N ALA A 79 -2.03 -7.27 9.93
CA ALA A 79 -2.45 -6.67 8.66
C ALA A 79 -3.42 -5.50 8.90
N THR A 80 -4.40 -5.69 9.79
CA THR A 80 -5.38 -4.66 10.18
C THR A 80 -4.69 -3.44 10.81
N LEU A 81 -3.75 -3.64 11.74
CA LEU A 81 -3.02 -2.55 12.37
C LEU A 81 -2.12 -1.81 11.38
N ARG A 82 -1.48 -2.51 10.45
CA ARG A 82 -0.68 -1.87 9.39
C ARG A 82 -1.54 -1.02 8.46
N MET A 83 -2.71 -1.53 8.07
CA MET A 83 -3.66 -0.76 7.26
C MET A 83 -4.12 0.50 8.00
N MET A 84 -4.43 0.41 9.29
CA MET A 84 -4.81 1.55 10.12
C MET A 84 -3.67 2.57 10.23
N TYR A 85 -2.45 2.11 10.46
CA TYR A 85 -1.27 2.97 10.52
C TYR A 85 -1.02 3.70 9.20
N GLU A 86 -1.09 3.01 8.07
CA GLU A 86 -0.97 3.66 6.75
C GLU A 86 -2.10 4.67 6.49
N ALA A 87 -3.33 4.35 6.90
CA ALA A 87 -4.48 5.26 6.77
C ALA A 87 -4.35 6.52 7.66
N SER A 88 -3.65 6.42 8.80
CA SER A 88 -3.43 7.55 9.72
C SER A 88 -2.34 8.54 9.25
N LYS A 89 -1.52 8.13 8.29
CA LYS A 89 -0.50 9.02 7.74
C LYS A 89 -1.14 10.19 7.00
N PRO A 90 -0.60 11.42 7.15
CA PRO A 90 -1.10 12.58 6.42
C PRO A 90 -0.96 12.33 4.91
N LYS A 91 -2.09 12.34 4.22
CA LYS A 91 -2.12 12.16 2.78
C LYS A 91 -1.84 13.49 2.08
N LYS A 92 -0.95 13.50 1.11
CA LYS A 92 -0.73 14.65 0.25
C LYS A 92 -2.01 14.94 -0.53
N GLN A 93 -2.30 16.22 -0.75
CA GLN A 93 -3.46 16.66 -1.52
C GLN A 93 -3.06 17.82 -2.44
N GLY A 94 -3.91 18.04 -3.45
CA GLY A 94 -3.77 19.14 -4.37
C GLY A 94 -2.97 18.81 -5.63
N ILE A 95 -3.05 19.72 -6.57
CA ILE A 95 -2.43 19.62 -7.88
C ILE A 95 -1.21 20.52 -7.91
N SER A 96 -0.05 19.94 -8.23
CA SER A 96 1.20 20.68 -8.36
C SER A 96 1.12 21.66 -9.54
N SER A 97 1.61 22.88 -9.35
CA SER A 97 1.78 23.84 -10.44
C SER A 97 2.83 23.41 -11.49
N LEU A 98 3.63 22.40 -11.17
CA LEU A 98 4.59 21.79 -12.10
C LEU A 98 4.03 20.55 -12.82
N ALA A 99 2.76 20.19 -12.58
CA ALA A 99 2.09 19.18 -13.38
C ALA A 99 1.56 19.80 -14.68
N SER A 100 1.63 19.06 -15.77
CA SER A 100 1.04 19.47 -17.06
C SER A 100 -0.30 18.75 -17.24
N ILE A 101 -1.39 19.51 -17.17
CA ILE A 101 -2.74 18.94 -17.30
C ILE A 101 -3.42 19.63 -18.47
N ALA A 102 -3.90 18.85 -19.42
CA ALA A 102 -4.63 19.37 -20.56
C ALA A 102 -5.92 20.10 -20.12
N PRO A 103 -6.28 21.23 -20.73
CA PRO A 103 -7.47 21.99 -20.35
C PRO A 103 -8.79 21.23 -20.46
N THR A 104 -8.83 20.18 -21.25
CA THR A 104 -10.00 19.32 -21.48
C THR A 104 -10.07 18.15 -20.48
N ALA A 105 -9.02 17.93 -19.69
CA ALA A 105 -9.01 16.88 -18.69
C ALA A 105 -9.90 17.22 -17.49
N LYS A 106 -10.61 16.22 -16.99
CA LYS A 106 -11.47 16.33 -15.80
C LYS A 106 -10.82 15.60 -14.64
N ILE A 107 -10.58 16.30 -13.56
CA ILE A 107 -9.98 15.75 -12.34
C ILE A 107 -11.03 15.78 -11.22
N GLY A 108 -11.23 14.63 -10.60
CA GLY A 108 -12.14 14.47 -9.47
C GLY A 108 -11.67 15.17 -8.20
N ASN A 109 -12.45 15.01 -7.13
CA ASN A 109 -12.21 15.65 -5.85
C ASN A 109 -11.08 14.94 -5.07
N ASN A 110 -10.42 15.68 -4.16
CA ASN A 110 -9.41 15.17 -3.23
C ASN A 110 -8.24 14.43 -3.92
N CYS A 111 -7.94 14.77 -5.17
CA CYS A 111 -6.81 14.18 -5.88
C CYS A 111 -5.49 14.82 -5.47
N TYR A 112 -4.43 14.05 -5.53
CA TYR A 112 -3.05 14.52 -5.51
C TYR A 112 -2.41 14.27 -6.86
N ILE A 113 -1.94 15.33 -7.50
CA ILE A 113 -1.16 15.24 -8.74
C ILE A 113 0.19 15.89 -8.49
N ALA A 114 1.22 15.04 -8.53
CA ALA A 114 2.58 15.44 -8.19
C ALA A 114 3.26 16.26 -9.30
N PRO A 115 4.40 16.91 -8.99
CA PRO A 115 5.20 17.58 -10.01
C PRO A 115 5.58 16.64 -11.16
N PHE A 116 5.61 17.21 -12.37
CA PHE A 116 6.02 16.53 -13.61
C PHE A 116 5.11 15.37 -14.04
N ALA A 117 3.94 15.23 -13.45
CA ALA A 117 2.89 14.38 -14.02
C ALA A 117 2.30 15.08 -15.26
N VAL A 118 2.01 14.30 -16.28
CA VAL A 118 1.39 14.77 -17.54
C VAL A 118 0.06 14.06 -17.71
N ILE A 119 -1.01 14.83 -17.91
CA ILE A 119 -2.37 14.34 -18.14
C ILE A 119 -2.84 14.88 -19.48
N GLY A 120 -3.11 13.98 -20.42
CA GLY A 120 -3.50 14.29 -21.80
C GLY A 120 -4.92 14.82 -21.96
N ASP A 121 -5.27 15.13 -23.19
CA ASP A 121 -6.57 15.67 -23.55
C ASP A 121 -7.71 14.67 -23.32
N GLY A 122 -8.87 15.18 -22.90
CA GLY A 122 -10.09 14.39 -22.70
C GLY A 122 -10.00 13.32 -21.60
N CYS A 123 -8.96 13.33 -20.78
CA CYS A 123 -8.83 12.40 -19.66
C CYS A 123 -9.90 12.64 -18.59
N GLU A 124 -10.36 11.56 -17.97
CA GLU A 124 -11.25 11.59 -16.81
C GLU A 124 -10.60 10.83 -15.65
N ILE A 125 -10.28 11.53 -14.56
CA ILE A 125 -9.70 10.97 -13.34
C ILE A 125 -10.72 11.10 -12.23
N GLY A 126 -11.06 9.98 -11.60
CA GLY A 126 -12.03 9.91 -10.52
C GLY A 126 -11.53 10.54 -9.21
N ASP A 127 -12.36 10.43 -8.17
CA ASP A 127 -12.09 11.02 -6.86
C ASP A 127 -11.00 10.26 -6.08
N ASN A 128 -10.32 10.96 -5.16
CA ASN A 128 -9.33 10.42 -4.24
C ASN A 128 -8.16 9.69 -4.92
N CYS A 129 -7.76 10.12 -6.10
CA CYS A 129 -6.65 9.53 -6.85
C CYS A 129 -5.31 10.17 -6.48
N TYR A 130 -4.26 9.35 -6.43
CA TYR A 130 -2.89 9.76 -6.18
C TYR A 130 -2.05 9.50 -7.43
N ILE A 131 -1.64 10.56 -8.11
CA ILE A 131 -0.81 10.52 -9.31
C ILE A 131 0.56 11.07 -8.97
N HIS A 132 1.54 10.19 -8.90
CA HIS A 132 2.89 10.53 -8.49
C HIS A 132 3.69 11.19 -9.63
N ASN A 133 4.89 11.65 -9.28
CA ASN A 133 5.77 12.37 -10.19
C ASN A 133 6.17 11.55 -11.43
N GLY A 134 6.28 12.22 -12.57
CA GLY A 134 6.70 11.60 -13.83
C GLY A 134 5.70 10.61 -14.42
N VAL A 135 4.47 10.54 -13.90
CA VAL A 135 3.40 9.75 -14.53
C VAL A 135 2.99 10.41 -15.83
N SER A 136 2.87 9.62 -16.90
CA SER A 136 2.35 10.06 -18.18
C SER A 136 1.04 9.37 -18.49
N VAL A 137 -0.02 10.15 -18.61
CA VAL A 137 -1.36 9.68 -18.97
C VAL A 137 -1.70 10.26 -20.35
N GLY A 138 -1.86 9.37 -21.32
CA GLY A 138 -2.20 9.72 -22.69
C GLY A 138 -3.64 10.23 -22.84
N ASP A 139 -4.00 10.62 -24.05
CA ASP A 139 -5.31 11.22 -24.33
C ASP A 139 -6.47 10.23 -24.16
N GLY A 140 -7.64 10.70 -23.75
CA GLY A 140 -8.86 9.90 -23.63
C GLY A 140 -8.86 8.85 -22.51
N VAL A 141 -7.83 8.80 -21.68
CA VAL A 141 -7.71 7.82 -20.60
C VAL A 141 -8.75 8.06 -19.52
N ARG A 142 -9.31 6.99 -18.99
CA ARG A 142 -10.23 7.04 -17.85
C ARG A 142 -9.67 6.27 -16.67
N ILE A 143 -9.54 6.92 -15.52
CA ILE A 143 -9.09 6.35 -14.26
C ILE A 143 -10.22 6.47 -13.25
N GLY A 144 -10.62 5.35 -12.66
CA GLY A 144 -11.66 5.32 -11.63
C GLY A 144 -11.22 5.93 -10.29
N ASN A 145 -12.05 5.77 -9.28
CA ASN A 145 -11.84 6.34 -7.95
C ASN A 145 -10.80 5.58 -7.12
N ASN A 146 -10.19 6.26 -6.15
CA ASN A 146 -9.29 5.70 -5.14
C ASN A 146 -8.06 4.97 -5.74
N CYS A 147 -7.56 5.45 -6.87
CA CYS A 147 -6.41 4.86 -7.54
C CYS A 147 -5.10 5.48 -7.08
N ILE A 148 -4.04 4.66 -7.02
CA ILE A 148 -2.67 5.11 -6.75
C ILE A 148 -1.81 4.76 -7.97
N ILE A 149 -1.31 5.78 -8.63
CA ILE A 149 -0.43 5.65 -9.79
C ILE A 149 0.96 6.11 -9.36
N TYR A 150 1.86 5.17 -9.14
CA TYR A 150 3.22 5.47 -8.67
C TYR A 150 4.07 6.10 -9.76
N ALA A 151 5.22 6.62 -9.33
CA ALA A 151 6.10 7.40 -10.19
C ALA A 151 6.51 6.68 -11.49
N ASN A 152 6.60 7.45 -12.59
CA ASN A 152 7.05 6.97 -13.90
C ASN A 152 6.19 5.84 -14.50
N VAL A 153 4.92 5.77 -14.14
CA VAL A 153 3.94 4.93 -14.83
C VAL A 153 3.54 5.63 -16.13
N SER A 154 3.39 4.86 -17.21
CA SER A 154 2.87 5.32 -18.48
C SER A 154 1.56 4.64 -18.82
N VAL A 155 0.54 5.42 -19.13
CA VAL A 155 -0.77 4.93 -19.57
C VAL A 155 -1.02 5.48 -20.97
N TYR A 156 -1.15 4.58 -21.96
CA TYR A 156 -1.35 4.97 -23.35
C TYR A 156 -2.79 5.44 -23.59
N ASN A 157 -3.00 6.07 -24.74
CA ASN A 157 -4.28 6.68 -25.12
C ASN A 157 -5.46 5.70 -25.00
N ASP A 158 -6.64 6.23 -24.68
CA ASP A 158 -7.93 5.51 -24.63
C ASP A 158 -8.01 4.34 -23.63
N CYS A 159 -6.99 4.15 -22.81
CA CYS A 159 -6.97 3.10 -21.78
C CYS A 159 -7.97 3.39 -20.66
N ARG A 160 -8.43 2.32 -20.01
CA ARG A 160 -9.35 2.40 -18.88
C ARG A 160 -8.78 1.66 -17.67
N ILE A 161 -8.73 2.34 -16.54
CA ILE A 161 -8.32 1.81 -15.24
C ILE A 161 -9.54 1.89 -14.31
N GLY A 162 -9.89 0.78 -13.68
CA GLY A 162 -11.04 0.70 -12.75
C GLY A 162 -10.78 1.43 -11.43
N ASN A 163 -11.69 1.24 -10.47
CA ASN A 163 -11.54 1.80 -9.12
C ASN A 163 -10.55 0.99 -8.28
N ASN A 164 -9.98 1.63 -7.25
CA ASN A 164 -9.12 1.00 -6.23
C ASN A 164 -7.88 0.30 -6.81
N CYS A 165 -7.38 0.76 -7.95
CA CYS A 165 -6.20 0.20 -8.60
C CYS A 165 -4.92 0.81 -8.06
N ILE A 166 -3.87 -0.01 -7.97
CA ILE A 166 -2.52 0.42 -7.65
C ILE A 166 -1.62 0.04 -8.83
N LEU A 167 -1.03 1.05 -9.48
CA LEU A 167 -0.05 0.87 -10.54
C LEU A 167 1.34 1.20 -9.99
N HIS A 168 2.21 0.19 -9.97
CA HIS A 168 3.56 0.37 -9.43
C HIS A 168 4.50 1.03 -10.44
N SER A 169 5.54 1.68 -9.91
CA SER A 169 6.49 2.47 -10.68
C SER A 169 7.04 1.73 -11.90
N GLY A 170 7.08 2.42 -13.03
CA GLY A 170 7.63 1.92 -14.27
C GLY A 170 6.73 0.96 -15.06
N CYS A 171 5.52 0.65 -14.59
CA CYS A 171 4.61 -0.14 -15.41
C CYS A 171 4.04 0.67 -16.57
N VAL A 172 3.72 -0.03 -17.66
CA VAL A 172 3.12 0.54 -18.86
C VAL A 172 1.77 -0.13 -19.10
N ILE A 173 0.73 0.66 -19.28
CA ILE A 173 -0.63 0.21 -19.58
C ILE A 173 -0.95 0.60 -21.02
N GLY A 174 -1.45 -0.35 -21.81
CA GLY A 174 -1.88 -0.12 -23.17
C GLY A 174 -0.75 -0.20 -24.20
N ALA A 175 0.42 -0.74 -23.83
CA ALA A 175 1.46 -1.05 -24.81
C ALA A 175 0.96 -2.09 -25.82
N ASP A 176 1.44 -2.00 -27.04
CA ASP A 176 1.07 -2.91 -28.12
C ASP A 176 1.30 -4.38 -27.72
N GLY A 177 0.32 -5.21 -28.02
CA GLY A 177 0.44 -6.65 -27.93
C GLY A 177 1.37 -7.22 -29.03
N PHE A 178 1.70 -8.50 -28.90
CA PHE A 178 2.41 -9.24 -29.92
C PHE A 178 1.40 -9.67 -31.03
N GLY A 179 1.02 -8.71 -31.86
CA GLY A 179 0.13 -8.92 -33.00
C GLY A 179 0.86 -8.69 -34.31
N PHE A 180 1.09 -9.77 -35.09
CA PHE A 180 1.72 -9.67 -36.40
C PHE A 180 0.92 -10.52 -37.41
N ALA A 181 0.62 -9.94 -38.57
CA ALA A 181 0.08 -10.65 -39.70
C ALA A 181 1.23 -11.21 -40.58
N PRO A 182 1.23 -12.51 -40.92
CA PRO A 182 2.15 -13.04 -41.90
C PRO A 182 1.83 -12.46 -43.27
N THR A 183 2.88 -11.99 -43.98
CA THR A 183 2.79 -11.48 -45.36
C THR A 183 3.74 -12.30 -46.24
N ALA A 184 3.72 -12.07 -47.56
CA ALA A 184 4.62 -12.76 -48.49
C ALA A 184 6.09 -12.41 -48.22
N ASP A 185 6.36 -11.21 -47.69
CA ASP A 185 7.71 -10.68 -47.45
C ASP A 185 8.14 -10.71 -45.97
N GLY A 186 7.33 -11.34 -45.07
CA GLY A 186 7.65 -11.43 -43.66
C GLY A 186 6.44 -11.23 -42.76
N TYR A 187 6.56 -10.37 -41.74
CA TYR A 187 5.50 -10.08 -40.76
C TYR A 187 5.24 -8.59 -40.72
N GLU A 188 3.96 -8.22 -40.78
CA GLU A 188 3.51 -6.84 -40.61
C GLU A 188 2.79 -6.69 -39.25
N LYS A 189 3.13 -5.63 -38.53
CA LYS A 189 2.53 -5.37 -37.21
C LYS A 189 1.07 -4.95 -37.37
N ILE A 190 0.16 -5.56 -36.59
CA ILE A 190 -1.26 -5.23 -36.55
C ILE A 190 -1.51 -4.24 -35.40
#